data_e736270236615d68bd830d98a6448b47
#
_entry.id   e736270236615d68bd830d98a6448b47
#
_cell.length_a   1.000
_cell.length_b   1.000
_cell.length_c   1.000
_cell.angle_alpha   90.00
_cell.angle_beta   90.00
_cell.angle_gamma   90.00
#
_symmetry.space_group_name_H-M   'P 1'
#
loop_
_entity.id
_entity.type
_entity.pdbx_description
1 polymer ?
#
loop_
_entity_poly.entity_id
_entity_poly.type
_entity_poly.pdbx_seq_one_letter_code
_entity_poly.pdbx_strand_id
1 'polypeptide(L)'
;YLFTEIPKAFLPNEDQGLMMIEVRMPANASAERTEGVLQEVREYLANDEGVLVEHFMTVNGFNFAGRGQNSGLVLITFKDWKERHGKGQGVFDIAQRANQHFAKIKDASVMAFVPPAILEMGNAMGFNLYLQDNLGLGHEALMAARNQFLQLASENPKLQAVRPNGKDDEPQFQVNIDDEKARALQVSIAAINETMSAAWGSMYVNDFIDRGRVKRVYIQGEDTSRIAPEDFDKWYVRNSLGQMVPFSAFATGEWVNGSPKLERYGGISALNILGEPAPGYSTGDAMIEIAEIMKQLPPGIGLSYTGLSYEEIQTGDQAPLLYALTVLIVFLCLAALYESWSVPVSVIMVVPLGILGAVLATLWRDLTADVYFQVGLMTTVGLSAKNAILIVEFAKELYEKQGYPIGKAAVEAAKLRLRPILMTSLAFTFGVLPMAIASGAGAGSQHSIATGVVGGMITATVLAVFFVPLFYVVVVKLFEGFMKRKPNASEVETHEV
;
A
#
# COMPACT_ATOMS: atom_id res chain seq x y z
N TYR A 1 2.14 21.92 -13.31
CA TYR A 1 3.51 21.42 -13.48
C TYR A 1 4.12 20.98 -12.15
N LEU A 2 4.27 21.87 -11.13
CA LEU A 2 4.88 21.50 -9.83
C LEU A 2 4.16 20.36 -9.10
N PHE A 3 2.85 20.24 -9.22
CA PHE A 3 2.06 19.19 -8.59
C PHE A 3 2.32 17.80 -9.22
N THR A 4 2.76 17.75 -10.47
CA THR A 4 3.11 16.52 -11.17
C THR A 4 4.53 16.03 -10.89
N GLU A 5 5.37 16.89 -10.27
CA GLU A 5 6.74 16.54 -9.89
C GLU A 5 6.83 15.87 -8.51
N ILE A 6 5.77 15.95 -7.68
CA ILE A 6 5.78 15.28 -6.38
C ILE A 6 5.57 13.78 -6.61
N PRO A 7 6.46 12.92 -6.08
CA PRO A 7 6.28 11.47 -6.14
C PRO A 7 4.96 11.04 -5.50
N LYS A 8 4.19 10.19 -6.18
CA LYS A 8 2.90 9.72 -5.68
C LYS A 8 3.07 8.44 -4.88
N ALA A 9 2.38 8.36 -3.76
CA ALA A 9 2.28 7.15 -2.95
C ALA A 9 0.90 7.12 -2.25
N PHE A 10 0.42 5.94 -1.87
CA PHE A 10 -0.81 5.84 -1.08
C PHE A 10 -0.55 6.26 0.38
N LEU A 11 0.44 5.64 1.01
CA LEU A 11 0.87 5.95 2.39
C LEU A 11 2.37 6.28 2.41
N PRO A 12 2.82 7.11 3.37
CA PRO A 12 4.24 7.36 3.56
C PRO A 12 4.93 6.13 4.16
N ASN A 13 6.21 5.98 3.90
CA ASN A 13 7.04 4.98 4.55
C ASN A 13 7.27 5.36 6.01
N GLU A 14 6.91 4.48 6.93
CA GLU A 14 7.02 4.73 8.37
C GLU A 14 7.86 3.66 9.08
N ASP A 15 8.72 4.09 9.99
CA ASP A 15 9.36 3.20 10.96
C ASP A 15 8.39 2.94 12.11
N GLN A 16 7.71 1.80 12.08
CA GLN A 16 6.80 1.36 13.15
C GLN A 16 7.48 0.52 14.23
N GLY A 17 8.80 0.39 14.17
CA GLY A 17 9.54 -0.47 15.09
C GLY A 17 9.33 -1.95 14.83
N LEU A 18 8.86 -2.32 13.64
CA LEU A 18 8.58 -3.70 13.24
C LEU A 18 9.35 -4.06 11.96
N MET A 19 9.86 -5.28 11.89
CA MET A 19 10.47 -5.87 10.70
C MET A 19 10.08 -7.34 10.63
N MET A 20 9.98 -7.87 9.42
CA MET A 20 9.73 -9.28 9.18
C MET A 20 10.85 -9.86 8.33
N ILE A 21 11.18 -11.14 8.57
CA ILE A 21 12.13 -11.87 7.73
C ILE A 21 11.42 -13.11 7.22
N GLU A 22 11.33 -13.24 5.92
CA GLU A 22 10.80 -14.42 5.25
C GLU A 22 11.95 -15.35 4.86
N VAL A 23 11.82 -16.62 5.21
CA VAL A 23 12.76 -17.69 4.83
C VAL A 23 12.05 -18.63 3.88
N ARG A 24 12.65 -18.84 2.70
CA ARG A 24 12.21 -19.80 1.68
C ARG A 24 13.34 -20.75 1.39
N MET A 25 13.14 -22.00 1.77
CA MET A 25 14.06 -23.08 1.42
C MET A 25 13.70 -23.66 0.04
N PRO A 26 14.63 -24.37 -0.60
CA PRO A 26 14.33 -25.13 -1.81
C PRO A 26 13.16 -26.10 -1.59
N ALA A 27 12.53 -26.49 -2.69
CA ALA A 27 11.49 -27.52 -2.69
C ALA A 27 11.99 -28.77 -1.95
N ASN A 28 11.10 -29.40 -1.17
CA ASN A 28 11.38 -30.62 -0.40
C ASN A 28 12.44 -30.50 0.71
N ALA A 29 12.84 -29.29 1.11
CA ALA A 29 13.67 -29.11 2.30
C ALA A 29 12.91 -29.54 3.57
N SER A 30 13.59 -30.26 4.45
CA SER A 30 13.01 -30.69 5.73
C SER A 30 12.87 -29.52 6.73
N ALA A 31 11.98 -29.69 7.70
CA ALA A 31 11.80 -28.72 8.78
C ALA A 31 13.09 -28.49 9.59
N GLU A 32 13.93 -29.53 9.75
CA GLU A 32 15.23 -29.41 10.44
C GLU A 32 16.21 -28.52 9.67
N ARG A 33 16.25 -28.67 8.32
CA ARG A 33 17.08 -27.82 7.48
C ARG A 33 16.61 -26.36 7.50
N THR A 34 15.31 -26.14 7.50
CA THR A 34 14.70 -24.81 7.69
C THR A 34 15.04 -24.22 9.05
N GLU A 35 15.02 -25.06 10.10
CA GLU A 35 15.39 -24.66 11.45
C GLU A 35 16.87 -24.24 11.55
N GLY A 36 17.76 -24.93 10.80
CA GLY A 36 19.17 -24.53 10.72
C GLY A 36 19.34 -23.09 10.18
N VAL A 37 18.62 -22.72 9.11
CA VAL A 37 18.64 -21.35 8.58
C VAL A 37 17.98 -20.37 9.54
N LEU A 38 16.88 -20.73 10.20
CA LEU A 38 16.26 -19.89 11.21
C LEU A 38 17.18 -19.66 12.41
N GLN A 39 18.03 -20.63 12.77
CA GLN A 39 19.04 -20.46 13.78
C GLN A 39 20.12 -19.44 13.37
N GLU A 40 20.58 -19.48 12.13
CA GLU A 40 21.53 -18.49 11.60
C GLU A 40 20.93 -17.07 11.63
N VAL A 41 19.65 -16.94 11.28
CA VAL A 41 18.92 -15.65 11.37
C VAL A 41 18.83 -15.19 12.83
N ARG A 42 18.53 -16.08 13.79
CA ARG A 42 18.49 -15.74 15.23
C ARG A 42 19.85 -15.27 15.74
N GLU A 43 20.93 -15.93 15.33
CA GLU A 43 22.29 -15.56 15.73
C GLU A 43 22.66 -14.17 15.20
N TYR A 44 22.35 -13.85 13.94
CA TYR A 44 22.51 -12.51 13.41
C TYR A 44 21.74 -11.46 14.21
N LEU A 45 20.45 -11.69 14.47
CA LEU A 45 19.63 -10.76 15.22
C LEU A 45 20.11 -10.55 16.66
N ALA A 46 20.63 -11.59 17.31
CA ALA A 46 21.13 -11.51 18.68
C ALA A 46 22.51 -10.85 18.76
N ASN A 47 23.43 -11.15 17.83
CA ASN A 47 24.80 -10.72 17.90
C ASN A 47 25.05 -9.36 17.21
N ASP A 48 24.51 -9.16 16.01
CA ASP A 48 24.78 -7.97 15.19
C ASP A 48 23.77 -6.85 15.47
N GLU A 49 22.49 -7.18 15.66
CA GLU A 49 21.42 -6.20 15.88
C GLU A 49 20.83 -6.22 17.30
N GLY A 50 21.35 -7.05 18.20
CA GLY A 50 20.81 -7.29 19.55
C GLY A 50 20.69 -6.05 20.45
N VAL A 51 21.48 -5.01 20.16
CA VAL A 51 21.39 -3.71 20.85
C VAL A 51 20.09 -2.99 20.49
N LEU A 52 19.58 -3.16 19.27
CA LEU A 52 18.40 -2.46 18.69
C LEU A 52 17.12 -3.30 18.77
N VAL A 53 17.26 -4.64 18.78
CA VAL A 53 16.14 -5.58 18.86
C VAL A 53 15.64 -5.66 20.30
N GLU A 54 14.32 -5.59 20.48
CA GLU A 54 13.66 -5.81 21.77
C GLU A 54 13.24 -7.27 21.90
N HIS A 55 12.47 -7.75 20.94
CA HIS A 55 11.97 -9.12 20.88
C HIS A 55 11.93 -9.62 19.44
N PHE A 56 12.11 -10.93 19.28
CA PHE A 56 11.81 -11.59 18.01
C PHE A 56 11.18 -12.96 18.23
N MET A 57 10.37 -13.38 17.29
CA MET A 57 9.72 -14.70 17.28
C MET A 57 9.97 -15.36 15.93
N THR A 58 10.42 -16.61 15.96
CA THR A 58 10.63 -17.44 14.77
C THR A 58 9.49 -18.45 14.63
N VAL A 59 9.00 -18.61 13.41
CA VAL A 59 7.97 -19.58 13.04
C VAL A 59 8.55 -20.49 11.96
N ASN A 60 8.66 -21.79 12.28
CA ASN A 60 9.06 -22.81 11.32
C ASN A 60 7.80 -23.46 10.74
N GLY A 61 7.75 -23.66 9.41
CA GLY A 61 6.63 -24.28 8.71
C GLY A 61 5.60 -23.32 8.11
N PHE A 62 5.85 -22.01 8.19
CA PHE A 62 4.95 -20.98 7.65
C PHE A 62 5.72 -19.75 7.15
N ASN A 63 5.27 -19.21 6.02
CA ASN A 63 5.57 -17.85 5.54
C ASN A 63 4.37 -17.29 4.74
N PHE A 64 4.49 -16.10 4.17
CA PHE A 64 3.38 -15.48 3.42
C PHE A 64 3.06 -16.18 2.10
N ALA A 65 4.00 -16.92 1.50
CA ALA A 65 3.73 -17.75 0.32
C ALA A 65 2.90 -18.99 0.65
N GLY A 66 2.89 -19.44 1.93
CA GLY A 66 2.08 -20.57 2.38
C GLY A 66 2.71 -21.38 3.51
N ARG A 67 2.10 -22.52 3.79
CA ARG A 67 2.59 -23.50 4.77
C ARG A 67 3.46 -24.54 4.11
N GLY A 68 4.45 -25.05 4.81
CA GLY A 68 5.32 -26.13 4.36
C GLY A 68 6.62 -26.18 5.16
N GLN A 69 7.23 -27.36 5.24
CA GLN A 69 8.49 -27.57 5.98
C GLN A 69 9.63 -26.68 5.45
N ASN A 70 9.54 -26.24 4.21
CA ASN A 70 10.48 -25.36 3.52
C ASN A 70 10.21 -23.86 3.71
N SER A 71 9.40 -23.49 4.69
CA SER A 71 8.94 -22.13 4.91
C SER A 71 9.24 -21.68 6.34
N GLY A 72 9.78 -20.46 6.50
CA GLY A 72 10.01 -19.86 7.81
C GLY A 72 9.66 -18.37 7.81
N LEU A 73 9.29 -17.86 8.98
CA LEU A 73 8.98 -16.44 9.21
C LEU A 73 9.59 -16.01 10.54
N VAL A 74 10.16 -14.81 10.55
CA VAL A 74 10.61 -14.17 11.79
C VAL A 74 9.92 -12.83 11.92
N LEU A 75 9.31 -12.61 13.07
CA LEU A 75 8.68 -11.35 13.45
C LEU A 75 9.58 -10.66 14.46
N ILE A 76 9.92 -9.39 14.22
CA ILE A 76 10.90 -8.65 15.01
C ILE A 76 10.28 -7.35 15.48
N THR A 77 10.41 -7.07 16.78
CA THR A 77 10.08 -5.78 17.38
C THR A 77 11.36 -5.11 17.85
N PHE A 78 11.56 -3.87 17.46
CA PHE A 78 12.70 -3.06 17.86
C PHE A 78 12.40 -2.21 19.09
N LYS A 79 13.44 -1.80 19.79
CA LYS A 79 13.33 -0.88 20.92
C LYS A 79 12.70 0.44 20.53
N ASP A 80 12.21 1.20 21.52
CA ASP A 80 11.60 2.50 21.33
C ASP A 80 12.51 3.46 20.51
N TRP A 81 11.91 4.31 19.71
CA TRP A 81 12.65 5.28 18.88
C TRP A 81 13.56 6.19 19.69
N LYS A 82 13.26 6.43 20.99
CA LYS A 82 14.12 7.19 21.91
C LYS A 82 15.44 6.49 22.19
N GLU A 83 15.52 5.21 21.99
CA GLU A 83 16.74 4.40 22.15
C GLU A 83 17.46 4.14 20.83
N ARG A 84 16.86 4.53 19.69
CA ARG A 84 17.33 4.30 18.32
C ARG A 84 17.52 5.63 17.55
N HIS A 85 18.24 6.60 18.13
CA HIS A 85 18.46 7.93 17.52
C HIS A 85 19.66 8.02 16.59
N GLY A 86 20.53 7.02 16.57
CA GLY A 86 21.78 7.01 15.80
C GLY A 86 21.50 6.88 14.28
N LYS A 87 22.41 7.41 13.47
CA LYS A 87 22.41 7.15 12.04
C LYS A 87 22.50 5.63 11.79
N GLY A 88 21.69 5.10 10.89
CA GLY A 88 21.66 3.68 10.58
C GLY A 88 20.89 2.81 11.60
N GLN A 89 20.16 3.40 12.54
CA GLN A 89 19.35 2.69 13.54
C GLN A 89 17.85 2.67 13.17
N GLY A 90 17.47 3.25 12.04
CA GLY A 90 16.12 3.14 11.49
C GLY A 90 15.84 1.73 10.96
N VAL A 91 14.58 1.31 11.01
CA VAL A 91 14.17 -0.05 10.58
C VAL A 91 14.55 -0.34 9.13
N PHE A 92 14.52 0.65 8.25
CA PHE A 92 14.91 0.51 6.84
C PHE A 92 16.41 0.26 6.66
N ASP A 93 17.25 0.96 7.44
CA ASP A 93 18.71 0.75 7.44
C ASP A 93 19.04 -0.65 7.98
N ILE A 94 18.32 -1.09 9.02
CA ILE A 94 18.49 -2.43 9.59
C ILE A 94 18.06 -3.50 8.58
N ALA A 95 16.93 -3.33 7.91
CA ALA A 95 16.47 -4.26 6.89
C ALA A 95 17.46 -4.36 5.72
N GLN A 96 18.07 -3.24 5.32
CA GLN A 96 19.09 -3.23 4.27
C GLN A 96 20.36 -4.00 4.69
N ARG A 97 20.86 -3.80 5.93
CA ARG A 97 22.02 -4.55 6.46
C ARG A 97 21.72 -6.03 6.59
N ALA A 98 20.52 -6.35 7.09
CA ALA A 98 20.05 -7.73 7.22
C ALA A 98 20.04 -8.43 5.85
N ASN A 99 19.47 -7.80 4.83
CA ASN A 99 19.47 -8.34 3.47
C ASN A 99 20.87 -8.53 2.89
N GLN A 100 21.80 -7.61 3.16
CA GLN A 100 23.22 -7.76 2.76
C GLN A 100 23.89 -8.93 3.47
N HIS A 101 23.56 -9.17 4.73
CA HIS A 101 24.07 -10.33 5.47
C HIS A 101 23.47 -11.63 4.93
N PHE A 102 22.15 -11.70 4.78
CA PHE A 102 21.44 -12.90 4.36
C PHE A 102 21.68 -13.28 2.90
N ALA A 103 22.09 -12.34 2.04
CA ALA A 103 22.51 -12.66 0.68
C ALA A 103 23.70 -13.65 0.62
N LYS A 104 24.41 -13.87 1.72
CA LYS A 104 25.50 -14.85 1.84
C LYS A 104 24.99 -16.27 2.09
N ILE A 105 23.76 -16.43 2.56
CA ILE A 105 23.14 -17.73 2.81
C ILE A 105 22.80 -18.36 1.46
N LYS A 106 23.44 -19.48 1.14
CA LYS A 106 23.27 -20.14 -0.17
C LYS A 106 22.13 -21.18 -0.16
N ASP A 107 21.78 -21.67 1.01
CA ASP A 107 20.81 -22.75 1.19
C ASP A 107 19.37 -22.29 1.13
N ALA A 108 19.12 -20.98 1.28
CA ALA A 108 17.79 -20.40 1.35
C ALA A 108 17.75 -19.02 0.71
N SER A 109 16.57 -18.62 0.28
CA SER A 109 16.24 -17.21 0.05
C SER A 109 15.72 -16.62 1.34
N VAL A 110 16.51 -15.72 1.94
CA VAL A 110 16.15 -15.04 3.20
C VAL A 110 16.03 -13.56 2.91
N MET A 111 14.86 -12.97 3.20
CA MET A 111 14.58 -11.57 2.92
C MET A 111 13.99 -10.87 4.12
N ALA A 112 14.65 -9.80 4.55
CA ALA A 112 14.13 -8.86 5.54
C ALA A 112 13.37 -7.73 4.85
N PHE A 113 12.17 -7.42 5.35
CA PHE A 113 11.34 -6.34 4.85
C PHE A 113 10.56 -5.67 5.98
N VAL A 114 10.18 -4.42 5.75
CA VAL A 114 9.36 -3.64 6.67
C VAL A 114 7.90 -3.79 6.23
N PRO A 115 6.98 -4.17 7.11
CA PRO A 115 5.57 -4.22 6.76
C PRO A 115 5.00 -2.81 6.53
N PRO A 116 3.93 -2.66 5.74
CA PRO A 116 3.26 -1.38 5.58
C PRO A 116 2.67 -0.86 6.89
N ALA A 117 2.44 0.45 6.97
CA ALA A 117 1.88 1.11 8.16
C ALA A 117 0.54 0.52 8.61
N ILE A 118 -0.24 -0.02 7.68
CA ILE A 118 -1.51 -0.71 7.91
C ILE A 118 -1.34 -2.17 7.48
N LEU A 119 -1.16 -3.08 8.45
CA LEU A 119 -0.88 -4.50 8.20
C LEU A 119 -1.97 -5.21 7.40
N GLU A 120 -3.23 -4.78 7.53
CA GLU A 120 -4.37 -5.36 6.81
C GLU A 120 -4.34 -5.06 5.31
N MET A 121 -3.55 -4.09 4.86
CA MET A 121 -3.45 -3.70 3.45
C MET A 121 -2.37 -4.48 2.67
N GLY A 122 -1.67 -5.41 3.31
CA GLY A 122 -0.68 -6.26 2.62
C GLY A 122 0.54 -6.58 3.47
N ASN A 123 1.40 -7.43 2.92
CA ASN A 123 2.57 -7.95 3.63
C ASN A 123 3.87 -7.21 3.27
N ALA A 124 3.85 -6.38 2.24
CA ALA A 124 5.04 -5.65 1.77
C ALA A 124 4.68 -4.21 1.39
N MET A 125 5.63 -3.32 1.60
CA MET A 125 5.60 -1.97 1.04
C MET A 125 5.87 -2.03 -0.47
N GLY A 126 5.40 -1.03 -1.20
CA GLY A 126 5.55 -1.00 -2.64
C GLY A 126 4.29 -1.48 -3.37
N PHE A 127 4.47 -2.19 -4.49
CA PHE A 127 3.34 -2.65 -5.27
C PHE A 127 3.00 -4.12 -5.04
N ASN A 128 1.71 -4.43 -5.13
CA ASN A 128 1.16 -5.78 -5.04
C ASN A 128 0.15 -6.00 -6.16
N LEU A 129 0.38 -7.03 -6.97
CA LEU A 129 -0.43 -7.32 -8.14
C LEU A 129 -0.65 -8.82 -8.33
N TYR A 130 -1.69 -9.15 -9.07
CA TYR A 130 -1.95 -10.48 -9.60
C TYR A 130 -1.88 -10.48 -11.13
N LEU A 131 -1.08 -11.38 -11.67
CA LEU A 131 -1.19 -11.77 -13.08
C LEU A 131 -2.32 -12.79 -13.19
N GLN A 132 -3.28 -12.56 -14.08
CA GLN A 132 -4.49 -13.35 -14.22
C GLN A 132 -4.57 -14.01 -15.60
N ASP A 133 -5.00 -15.27 -15.64
CA ASP A 133 -5.31 -15.98 -16.88
C ASP A 133 -6.78 -15.74 -17.28
N ASN A 134 -7.02 -14.66 -18.03
CA ASN A 134 -8.37 -14.25 -18.42
C ASN A 134 -8.97 -15.09 -19.56
N LEU A 135 -8.14 -15.86 -20.30
CA LEU A 135 -8.59 -16.66 -21.42
C LEU A 135 -8.58 -18.16 -21.15
N GLY A 136 -8.12 -18.60 -19.96
CA GLY A 136 -8.03 -20.03 -19.63
C GLY A 136 -6.90 -20.72 -20.36
N LEU A 137 -5.76 -20.04 -20.52
CA LEU A 137 -4.55 -20.57 -21.20
C LEU A 137 -3.90 -21.72 -20.42
N GLY A 138 -4.19 -21.82 -19.13
CA GLY A 138 -3.70 -22.87 -18.24
C GLY A 138 -2.48 -22.45 -17.40
N HIS A 139 -2.15 -23.32 -16.44
CA HIS A 139 -1.12 -23.05 -15.43
C HIS A 139 0.27 -22.81 -16.05
N GLU A 140 0.68 -23.64 -17.01
CA GLU A 140 2.00 -23.51 -17.65
C GLU A 140 2.17 -22.17 -18.38
N ALA A 141 1.15 -21.73 -19.12
CA ALA A 141 1.17 -20.44 -19.81
C ALA A 141 1.22 -19.27 -18.83
N LEU A 142 0.48 -19.35 -17.72
CA LEU A 142 0.50 -18.36 -16.66
C LEU A 142 1.86 -18.29 -15.96
N MET A 143 2.50 -19.43 -15.70
CA MET A 143 3.86 -19.51 -15.14
C MET A 143 4.92 -18.95 -16.10
N ALA A 144 4.80 -19.25 -17.38
CA ALA A 144 5.68 -18.69 -18.42
C ALA A 144 5.55 -17.15 -18.49
N ALA A 145 4.32 -16.64 -18.49
CA ALA A 145 4.06 -15.21 -18.47
C ALA A 145 4.61 -14.52 -17.20
N ARG A 146 4.48 -15.17 -16.03
CA ARG A 146 5.09 -14.70 -14.77
C ARG A 146 6.61 -14.59 -14.92
N ASN A 147 7.25 -15.62 -15.43
CA ASN A 147 8.71 -15.63 -15.59
C ASN A 147 9.18 -14.55 -16.55
N GLN A 148 8.45 -14.34 -17.66
CA GLN A 148 8.72 -13.24 -18.60
C GLN A 148 8.52 -11.87 -17.91
N PHE A 149 7.47 -11.69 -17.14
CA PHE A 149 7.23 -10.48 -16.36
C PHE A 149 8.39 -10.19 -15.40
N LEU A 150 8.83 -11.20 -14.63
CA LEU A 150 9.93 -11.07 -13.68
C LEU A 150 11.26 -10.71 -14.37
N GLN A 151 11.53 -11.30 -15.53
CA GLN A 151 12.68 -10.95 -16.34
C GLN A 151 12.65 -9.48 -16.78
N LEU A 152 11.56 -9.03 -17.41
CA LEU A 152 11.39 -7.64 -17.85
C LEU A 152 11.45 -6.66 -16.67
N ALA A 153 10.87 -7.03 -15.54
CA ALA A 153 10.93 -6.22 -14.33
C ALA A 153 12.35 -6.11 -13.75
N SER A 154 13.16 -7.17 -13.84
CA SER A 154 14.56 -7.15 -13.37
C SER A 154 15.48 -6.26 -14.23
N GLU A 155 15.12 -6.05 -15.48
CA GLU A 155 15.84 -5.19 -16.42
C GLU A 155 15.41 -3.70 -16.31
N ASN A 156 14.31 -3.42 -15.60
CA ASN A 156 13.77 -2.07 -15.46
C ASN A 156 14.43 -1.32 -14.28
N PRO A 157 15.11 -0.19 -14.51
CA PRO A 157 15.85 0.53 -13.48
C PRO A 157 14.96 1.21 -12.42
N LYS A 158 13.65 1.31 -12.66
CA LYS A 158 12.69 1.91 -11.73
C LYS A 158 12.05 0.90 -10.78
N LEU A 159 12.27 -0.40 -11.01
CA LEU A 159 11.73 -1.49 -10.21
C LEU A 159 12.82 -2.20 -9.44
N GLN A 160 12.54 -2.60 -8.20
CA GLN A 160 13.45 -3.42 -7.39
C GLN A 160 12.69 -4.46 -6.59
N ALA A 161 13.42 -5.50 -6.15
CA ALA A 161 12.90 -6.59 -5.31
C ALA A 161 11.60 -7.24 -5.85
N VAL A 162 11.43 -7.26 -7.18
CA VAL A 162 10.26 -7.86 -7.83
C VAL A 162 10.34 -9.37 -7.71
N ARG A 163 9.34 -9.98 -7.09
CA ARG A 163 9.34 -11.40 -6.76
C ARG A 163 7.94 -12.00 -6.75
N PRO A 164 7.80 -13.31 -7.01
CA PRO A 164 6.54 -14.00 -6.78
C PRO A 164 6.25 -14.10 -5.28
N ASN A 165 4.99 -13.95 -4.89
CA ASN A 165 4.51 -14.20 -3.52
C ASN A 165 3.75 -15.53 -3.44
N GLY A 166 4.11 -16.48 -4.28
CA GLY A 166 3.63 -17.84 -4.33
C GLY A 166 4.77 -18.84 -4.23
N LYS A 167 4.45 -20.10 -4.39
CA LYS A 167 5.42 -21.18 -4.50
C LYS A 167 5.61 -21.54 -5.96
N ASP A 168 6.83 -21.91 -6.32
CA ASP A 168 7.13 -22.48 -7.64
C ASP A 168 6.65 -23.93 -7.73
N ASP A 169 6.50 -24.41 -8.95
CA ASP A 169 6.22 -25.81 -9.19
C ASP A 169 7.37 -26.66 -8.65
N GLU A 170 7.02 -27.75 -8.00
CA GLU A 170 7.97 -28.64 -7.36
C GLU A 170 7.73 -30.08 -7.79
N PRO A 171 8.76 -30.95 -7.77
CA PRO A 171 8.58 -32.38 -8.02
C PRO A 171 7.64 -32.99 -6.99
N GLN A 172 6.59 -33.64 -7.46
CA GLN A 172 5.57 -34.30 -6.64
C GLN A 172 5.44 -35.75 -7.08
N PHE A 173 5.30 -36.65 -6.13
CA PHE A 173 5.01 -38.07 -6.44
C PHE A 173 3.49 -38.22 -6.52
N GLN A 174 2.98 -38.34 -7.76
CA GLN A 174 1.56 -38.53 -8.02
C GLN A 174 1.20 -40.00 -7.96
N VAL A 175 0.21 -40.33 -7.15
CA VAL A 175 -0.33 -41.67 -7.04
C VAL A 175 -1.63 -41.77 -7.83
N ASN A 176 -1.61 -42.56 -8.90
CA ASN A 176 -2.76 -42.81 -9.78
C ASN A 176 -3.47 -44.06 -9.31
N ILE A 177 -4.71 -43.94 -8.87
CA ILE A 177 -5.55 -45.07 -8.41
C ILE A 177 -6.38 -45.56 -9.57
N ASP A 178 -6.31 -46.88 -9.84
CA ASP A 178 -7.17 -47.56 -10.78
C ASP A 178 -8.46 -47.98 -10.06
N ASP A 179 -9.50 -47.20 -10.25
CA ASP A 179 -10.80 -47.39 -9.60
C ASP A 179 -11.46 -48.72 -9.96
N GLU A 180 -11.26 -49.24 -11.17
CA GLU A 180 -11.81 -50.53 -11.60
C GLU A 180 -11.15 -51.69 -10.88
N LYS A 181 -9.82 -51.65 -10.76
CA LYS A 181 -9.07 -52.66 -9.99
C LYS A 181 -9.40 -52.57 -8.50
N ALA A 182 -9.46 -51.35 -7.94
CA ALA A 182 -9.82 -51.16 -6.53
C ALA A 182 -11.21 -51.77 -6.23
N ARG A 183 -12.20 -51.52 -7.09
CA ARG A 183 -13.55 -52.11 -6.97
C ARG A 183 -13.55 -53.62 -7.11
N ALA A 184 -12.81 -54.17 -8.09
CA ALA A 184 -12.69 -55.62 -8.29
C ALA A 184 -12.09 -56.33 -7.06
N LEU A 185 -11.15 -55.66 -6.37
CA LEU A 185 -10.53 -56.12 -5.13
C LEU A 185 -11.35 -55.78 -3.88
N GLN A 186 -12.55 -55.18 -4.07
CA GLN A 186 -13.47 -54.76 -3.01
C GLN A 186 -12.86 -53.76 -2.01
N VAL A 187 -11.93 -52.91 -2.46
CA VAL A 187 -11.33 -51.83 -1.69
C VAL A 187 -12.12 -50.55 -1.93
N SER A 188 -12.55 -49.88 -0.88
CA SER A 188 -13.28 -48.63 -1.01
C SER A 188 -12.31 -47.44 -1.19
N ILE A 189 -12.69 -46.45 -2.00
CA ILE A 189 -11.90 -45.24 -2.18
C ILE A 189 -11.71 -44.50 -0.84
N ALA A 190 -12.72 -44.55 0.06
CA ALA A 190 -12.61 -43.97 1.38
C ALA A 190 -11.49 -44.63 2.21
N ALA A 191 -11.38 -45.95 2.22
CA ALA A 191 -10.32 -46.68 2.91
C ALA A 191 -8.93 -46.39 2.31
N ILE A 192 -8.85 -46.22 0.97
CA ILE A 192 -7.62 -45.81 0.29
C ILE A 192 -7.19 -44.43 0.79
N ASN A 193 -8.09 -43.45 0.72
CA ASN A 193 -7.80 -42.07 1.12
C ASN A 193 -7.45 -41.96 2.61
N GLU A 194 -8.12 -42.68 3.49
CA GLU A 194 -7.83 -42.72 4.93
C GLU A 194 -6.43 -43.30 5.19
N THR A 195 -6.09 -44.40 4.54
CA THR A 195 -4.75 -45.01 4.67
C THR A 195 -3.66 -44.10 4.13
N MET A 196 -3.87 -43.48 2.96
CA MET A 196 -2.94 -42.52 2.39
C MET A 196 -2.74 -41.29 3.31
N SER A 197 -3.83 -40.76 3.84
CA SER A 197 -3.75 -39.62 4.78
C SER A 197 -3.00 -40.00 6.05
N ALA A 198 -3.27 -41.16 6.64
CA ALA A 198 -2.58 -41.64 7.83
C ALA A 198 -1.10 -41.95 7.54
N ALA A 199 -0.77 -42.52 6.38
CA ALA A 199 0.60 -42.89 6.05
C ALA A 199 1.51 -41.70 5.76
N TRP A 200 1.09 -40.81 4.85
CA TRP A 200 1.92 -39.69 4.36
C TRP A 200 1.48 -38.30 4.86
N GLY A 201 0.16 -38.05 4.94
CA GLY A 201 -0.41 -36.74 5.26
C GLY A 201 -0.53 -36.41 6.75
N SER A 202 -0.42 -37.42 7.61
CA SER A 202 -0.85 -37.44 9.01
C SER A 202 -2.38 -37.32 9.19
N MET A 203 -2.90 -38.02 10.18
CA MET A 203 -4.31 -37.99 10.55
C MET A 203 -4.47 -37.49 11.98
N TYR A 204 -5.27 -36.45 12.15
CA TYR A 204 -5.67 -35.99 13.49
C TYR A 204 -6.63 -37.00 14.14
N VAL A 205 -6.33 -37.37 15.37
CA VAL A 205 -7.10 -38.37 16.11
C VAL A 205 -7.91 -37.74 17.25
N ASN A 206 -7.23 -36.98 18.11
CA ASN A 206 -7.87 -36.38 19.30
C ASN A 206 -6.96 -35.29 19.89
N ASP A 207 -7.48 -34.60 20.91
CA ASP A 207 -6.75 -33.63 21.73
C ASP A 207 -6.53 -34.17 23.14
N PHE A 208 -5.47 -33.68 23.80
CA PHE A 208 -5.28 -33.86 25.24
C PHE A 208 -4.75 -32.56 25.87
N ILE A 209 -4.93 -32.44 27.20
CA ILE A 209 -4.45 -31.28 27.95
C ILE A 209 -3.12 -31.64 28.62
N ASP A 210 -2.08 -30.89 28.26
CA ASP A 210 -0.79 -30.97 28.93
C ASP A 210 -0.40 -29.58 29.47
N ARG A 211 -0.16 -29.48 30.77
CA ARG A 211 0.24 -28.24 31.46
C ARG A 211 -0.66 -27.04 31.16
N GLY A 212 -1.98 -27.27 31.10
CA GLY A 212 -2.98 -26.25 30.84
C GLY A 212 -3.09 -25.83 29.37
N ARG A 213 -2.43 -26.52 28.41
CA ARG A 213 -2.52 -26.28 26.98
C ARG A 213 -3.12 -27.48 26.29
N VAL A 214 -4.02 -27.23 25.33
CA VAL A 214 -4.57 -28.26 24.44
C VAL A 214 -3.50 -28.64 23.43
N LYS A 215 -3.15 -29.93 23.37
CA LYS A 215 -2.21 -30.51 22.40
C LYS A 215 -2.95 -31.51 21.53
N ARG A 216 -2.65 -31.50 20.24
CA ARG A 216 -3.27 -32.38 19.26
C ARG A 216 -2.45 -33.65 19.09
N VAL A 217 -3.15 -34.78 18.94
CA VAL A 217 -2.56 -36.09 18.61
C VAL A 217 -2.74 -36.37 17.14
N TYR A 218 -1.63 -36.63 16.47
CA TYR A 218 -1.60 -37.04 15.07
C TYR A 218 -0.99 -38.44 14.95
N ILE A 219 -1.52 -39.24 14.02
CA ILE A 219 -0.94 -40.51 13.58
C ILE A 219 -0.34 -40.31 12.20
N GLN A 220 0.88 -40.78 11.99
CA GLN A 220 1.56 -40.78 10.70
C GLN A 220 2.41 -42.05 10.55
N GLY A 221 2.65 -42.46 9.32
CA GLY A 221 3.60 -43.53 9.05
C GLY A 221 5.01 -43.17 9.51
N GLU A 222 5.75 -44.18 9.99
CA GLU A 222 7.14 -44.00 10.38
C GLU A 222 8.00 -43.64 9.15
N ASP A 223 9.03 -42.80 9.37
CA ASP A 223 9.86 -42.26 8.28
C ASP A 223 10.44 -43.32 7.38
N THR A 224 10.90 -44.45 7.96
CA THR A 224 11.46 -45.61 7.23
C THR A 224 10.48 -46.28 6.25
N SER A 225 9.18 -45.97 6.38
CA SER A 225 8.10 -46.53 5.55
C SER A 225 7.47 -45.58 4.56
N ARG A 226 8.02 -44.32 4.43
CA ARG A 226 7.46 -43.28 3.57
C ARG A 226 8.49 -42.32 2.95
N ILE A 227 9.78 -42.61 3.04
CA ILE A 227 10.86 -41.75 2.52
C ILE A 227 11.01 -41.90 0.99
N ALA A 228 10.91 -43.13 0.48
CA ALA A 228 11.15 -43.43 -0.92
C ALA A 228 9.86 -43.77 -1.67
N PRO A 229 9.79 -43.51 -2.97
CA PRO A 229 8.63 -43.93 -3.79
C PRO A 229 8.32 -45.42 -3.67
N GLU A 230 9.36 -46.25 -3.52
CA GLU A 230 9.24 -47.74 -3.38
C GLU A 230 8.55 -48.11 -2.05
N ASP A 231 8.54 -47.22 -1.07
CA ASP A 231 7.86 -47.49 0.19
C ASP A 231 6.34 -47.58 0.01
N PHE A 232 5.81 -47.01 -1.08
CA PHE A 232 4.41 -47.10 -1.44
C PHE A 232 3.92 -48.54 -1.52
N ASP A 233 4.75 -49.47 -1.99
CA ASP A 233 4.44 -50.90 -2.13
C ASP A 233 4.36 -51.64 -0.79
N LYS A 234 4.86 -51.02 0.30
CA LYS A 234 4.84 -51.61 1.65
C LYS A 234 3.51 -51.40 2.37
N TRP A 235 2.63 -50.56 1.83
CA TRP A 235 1.36 -50.22 2.46
C TRP A 235 0.21 -51.06 1.95
N TYR A 236 -0.75 -51.31 2.82
CA TYR A 236 -1.90 -52.17 2.57
C TYR A 236 -3.19 -51.50 2.99
N VAL A 237 -4.25 -51.72 2.26
CA VAL A 237 -5.61 -51.28 2.57
C VAL A 237 -6.49 -52.48 2.86
N ARG A 238 -7.33 -52.40 3.87
CA ARG A 238 -8.28 -53.45 4.20
C ARG A 238 -9.49 -53.36 3.29
N ASN A 239 -9.80 -54.48 2.60
CA ASN A 239 -11.00 -54.59 1.78
C ASN A 239 -12.26 -54.91 2.62
N SER A 240 -13.44 -54.95 1.96
CA SER A 240 -14.71 -55.27 2.61
C SER A 240 -14.81 -56.68 3.19
N LEU A 241 -13.96 -57.61 2.74
CA LEU A 241 -13.84 -58.97 3.25
C LEU A 241 -12.85 -59.10 4.43
N GLY A 242 -12.23 -58.00 4.83
CA GLY A 242 -11.24 -57.96 5.93
C GLY A 242 -9.82 -58.36 5.51
N GLN A 243 -9.57 -58.59 4.21
CA GLN A 243 -8.26 -58.93 3.68
C GLN A 243 -7.42 -57.69 3.44
N MET A 244 -6.10 -57.81 3.59
CA MET A 244 -5.13 -56.74 3.33
C MET A 244 -4.68 -56.80 1.86
N VAL A 245 -4.94 -55.74 1.12
CA VAL A 245 -4.60 -55.58 -0.29
C VAL A 245 -3.48 -54.56 -0.42
N PRO A 246 -2.34 -54.87 -1.06
CA PRO A 246 -1.26 -53.92 -1.26
C PRO A 246 -1.66 -52.82 -2.24
N PHE A 247 -1.12 -51.60 -2.06
CA PHE A 247 -1.37 -50.48 -2.97
C PHE A 247 -0.93 -50.78 -4.40
N SER A 248 0.17 -51.53 -4.60
CA SER A 248 0.66 -51.92 -5.91
C SER A 248 -0.32 -52.78 -6.74
N ALA A 249 -1.36 -53.34 -6.12
CA ALA A 249 -2.38 -54.11 -6.83
C ALA A 249 -3.38 -53.22 -7.62
N PHE A 250 -3.58 -51.96 -7.20
CA PHE A 250 -4.59 -51.08 -7.78
C PHE A 250 -4.09 -49.63 -8.00
N ALA A 251 -2.86 -49.32 -7.66
CA ALA A 251 -2.31 -47.96 -7.82
C ALA A 251 -0.91 -47.96 -8.44
N THR A 252 -0.56 -46.90 -9.13
CA THR A 252 0.76 -46.69 -9.72
C THR A 252 1.23 -45.26 -9.34
N GLY A 253 2.53 -45.10 -9.19
CA GLY A 253 3.11 -43.78 -8.86
C GLY A 253 4.05 -43.30 -9.95
N GLU A 254 4.06 -41.99 -10.16
CA GLU A 254 4.96 -41.30 -11.08
C GLU A 254 5.39 -39.93 -10.55
N TRP A 255 6.58 -39.49 -10.98
CA TRP A 255 7.03 -38.13 -10.67
C TRP A 255 6.45 -37.14 -11.67
N VAL A 256 5.79 -36.11 -11.16
CA VAL A 256 5.27 -34.99 -11.94
C VAL A 256 5.77 -33.66 -11.34
N ASN A 257 5.83 -32.61 -12.16
CA ASN A 257 6.01 -31.26 -11.68
C ASN A 257 4.63 -30.64 -11.49
N GLY A 258 4.37 -30.09 -10.32
CA GLY A 258 3.10 -29.47 -10.02
C GLY A 258 3.22 -28.38 -8.97
N SER A 259 2.26 -27.46 -8.97
CA SER A 259 2.22 -26.38 -8.00
C SER A 259 1.70 -26.91 -6.65
N PRO A 260 2.42 -26.65 -5.55
CA PRO A 260 1.93 -26.98 -4.21
C PRO A 260 0.75 -26.10 -3.77
N LYS A 261 0.50 -24.98 -4.48
CA LYS A 261 -0.58 -24.04 -4.19
C LYS A 261 -1.08 -23.37 -5.46
N LEU A 262 -2.33 -23.61 -5.81
CA LEU A 262 -3.04 -22.89 -6.87
C LEU A 262 -3.83 -21.74 -6.27
N GLU A 263 -3.73 -20.56 -6.87
CA GLU A 263 -4.38 -19.35 -6.41
C GLU A 263 -5.37 -18.81 -7.45
N ARG A 264 -6.43 -18.18 -6.94
CA ARG A 264 -7.39 -17.42 -7.76
C ARG A 264 -7.62 -16.05 -7.15
N TYR A 265 -7.71 -15.04 -7.99
CA TYR A 265 -8.09 -13.71 -7.61
C TYR A 265 -9.33 -13.28 -8.39
N GLY A 266 -10.42 -12.91 -7.67
CA GLY A 266 -11.70 -12.64 -8.30
C GLY A 266 -12.30 -13.84 -9.07
N GLY A 267 -11.97 -15.09 -8.68
CA GLY A 267 -12.42 -16.31 -9.34
C GLY A 267 -11.55 -16.76 -10.55
N ILE A 268 -10.62 -15.93 -11.00
CA ILE A 268 -9.72 -16.19 -12.14
C ILE A 268 -8.40 -16.75 -11.62
N SER A 269 -7.82 -17.77 -12.30
CA SER A 269 -6.50 -18.30 -11.96
C SER A 269 -5.44 -17.21 -12.01
N ALA A 270 -4.66 -17.06 -10.95
CA ALA A 270 -3.76 -15.91 -10.78
C ALA A 270 -2.47 -16.28 -10.06
N LEU A 271 -1.43 -15.48 -10.28
CA LEU A 271 -0.17 -15.54 -9.54
C LEU A 271 0.14 -14.17 -8.93
N ASN A 272 0.41 -14.14 -7.64
CA ASN A 272 0.70 -12.91 -6.92
C ASN A 272 2.17 -12.51 -7.09
N ILE A 273 2.41 -11.22 -7.36
CA ILE A 273 3.73 -10.62 -7.48
C ILE A 273 3.81 -9.41 -6.57
N LEU A 274 4.90 -9.32 -5.83
CA LEU A 274 5.28 -8.20 -4.99
C LEU A 274 6.54 -7.54 -5.57
N GLY A 275 6.68 -6.25 -5.34
CA GLY A 275 7.89 -5.53 -5.66
C GLY A 275 7.88 -4.12 -5.07
N GLU A 276 9.00 -3.43 -5.21
CA GLU A 276 9.18 -2.08 -4.69
C GLU A 276 9.66 -1.15 -5.80
N PRO A 277 9.36 0.16 -5.73
CA PRO A 277 10.02 1.12 -6.59
C PRO A 277 11.51 1.20 -6.24
N ALA A 278 12.36 1.41 -7.24
CA ALA A 278 13.77 1.67 -7.02
C ALA A 278 13.98 3.01 -6.26
N PRO A 279 15.11 3.19 -5.55
CA PRO A 279 15.40 4.43 -4.84
C PRO A 279 15.25 5.66 -5.73
N GLY A 280 14.49 6.67 -5.25
CA GLY A 280 14.19 7.89 -5.98
C GLY A 280 12.94 7.83 -6.87
N TYR A 281 12.26 6.69 -6.94
CA TYR A 281 10.99 6.53 -7.64
C TYR A 281 9.84 6.24 -6.66
N SER A 282 8.62 6.53 -7.10
CA SER A 282 7.40 6.31 -6.32
C SER A 282 6.70 5.00 -6.72
N THR A 283 5.75 4.56 -5.89
CA THR A 283 4.85 3.43 -6.22
C THR A 283 4.03 3.71 -7.49
N GLY A 284 3.61 4.97 -7.68
CA GLY A 284 2.93 5.40 -8.89
C GLY A 284 3.80 5.26 -10.15
N ASP A 285 5.10 5.61 -10.06
CA ASP A 285 6.04 5.40 -11.18
C ASP A 285 6.22 3.92 -11.49
N ALA A 286 6.35 3.09 -10.45
CA ALA A 286 6.44 1.65 -10.60
C ALA A 286 5.20 1.06 -11.29
N MET A 287 3.99 1.51 -10.94
CA MET A 287 2.75 1.04 -11.57
C MET A 287 2.66 1.44 -13.06
N ILE A 288 3.20 2.60 -13.44
CA ILE A 288 3.29 3.01 -14.86
C ILE A 288 4.21 2.05 -15.62
N GLU A 289 5.38 1.74 -15.07
CA GLU A 289 6.33 0.79 -15.70
C GLU A 289 5.73 -0.63 -15.80
N ILE A 290 5.02 -1.08 -14.77
CA ILE A 290 4.31 -2.36 -14.79
C ILE A 290 3.30 -2.39 -15.95
N ALA A 291 2.55 -1.32 -16.17
CA ALA A 291 1.61 -1.23 -17.27
C ALA A 291 2.30 -1.33 -18.65
N GLU A 292 3.53 -0.80 -18.79
CA GLU A 292 4.32 -0.96 -20.01
C GLU A 292 4.86 -2.39 -20.18
N ILE A 293 5.28 -3.05 -19.10
CA ILE A 293 5.68 -4.46 -19.12
C ILE A 293 4.51 -5.35 -19.53
N MET A 294 3.31 -5.08 -19.01
CA MET A 294 2.12 -5.85 -19.35
C MET A 294 1.78 -5.87 -20.84
N LYS A 295 2.12 -4.80 -21.59
CA LYS A 295 1.92 -4.74 -23.05
C LYS A 295 2.81 -5.73 -23.82
N GLN A 296 3.87 -6.22 -23.19
CA GLN A 296 4.83 -7.14 -23.78
C GLN A 296 4.52 -8.61 -23.46
N LEU A 297 3.54 -8.87 -22.59
CA LEU A 297 3.10 -10.21 -22.23
C LEU A 297 2.14 -10.80 -23.27
N PRO A 298 2.00 -12.14 -23.33
CA PRO A 298 1.06 -12.80 -24.22
C PRO A 298 -0.38 -12.28 -24.03
N PRO A 299 -1.17 -12.19 -25.10
CA PRO A 299 -2.57 -11.81 -25.02
C PRO A 299 -3.35 -12.82 -24.17
N GLY A 300 -4.24 -12.32 -23.32
CA GLY A 300 -5.02 -13.15 -22.38
C GLY A 300 -4.51 -13.11 -20.95
N ILE A 301 -3.29 -12.63 -20.74
CA ILE A 301 -2.78 -12.38 -19.38
C ILE A 301 -3.24 -10.99 -18.94
N GLY A 302 -4.01 -10.96 -17.85
CA GLY A 302 -4.52 -9.74 -17.24
C GLY A 302 -3.72 -9.29 -16.02
N LEU A 303 -3.97 -8.07 -15.58
CA LEU A 303 -3.39 -7.47 -14.39
C LEU A 303 -4.50 -7.02 -13.45
N SER A 304 -4.38 -7.38 -12.18
CA SER A 304 -5.20 -6.81 -11.10
C SER A 304 -4.32 -6.38 -9.94
N TYR A 305 -4.45 -5.13 -9.53
CA TYR A 305 -3.80 -4.64 -8.32
C TYR A 305 -4.57 -5.04 -7.08
N THR A 306 -3.88 -5.20 -5.96
CA THR A 306 -4.47 -5.52 -4.66
C THR A 306 -3.77 -4.75 -3.53
N GLY A 307 -4.35 -4.78 -2.33
CA GLY A 307 -3.79 -4.10 -1.16
C GLY A 307 -3.57 -2.61 -1.39
N LEU A 308 -2.40 -2.11 -0.97
CA LEU A 308 -2.04 -0.69 -1.09
C LEU A 308 -2.11 -0.17 -2.53
N SER A 309 -1.70 -0.96 -3.52
CA SER A 309 -1.72 -0.55 -4.94
C SER A 309 -3.14 -0.35 -5.47
N TYR A 310 -4.09 -1.17 -5.04
CA TYR A 310 -5.50 -1.01 -5.38
C TYR A 310 -6.06 0.30 -4.81
N GLU A 311 -5.78 0.57 -3.53
CA GLU A 311 -6.23 1.79 -2.85
C GLU A 311 -5.58 3.04 -3.46
N GLU A 312 -4.31 2.96 -3.87
CA GLU A 312 -3.60 4.07 -4.53
C GLU A 312 -4.28 4.47 -5.84
N ILE A 313 -4.64 3.50 -6.69
CA ILE A 313 -5.35 3.77 -7.95
C ILE A 313 -6.73 4.35 -7.66
N GLN A 314 -7.51 3.72 -6.78
CA GLN A 314 -8.87 4.15 -6.47
C GLN A 314 -8.90 5.57 -5.89
N THR A 315 -7.98 5.87 -4.98
CA THR A 315 -7.86 7.21 -4.37
C THR A 315 -7.40 8.23 -5.39
N GLY A 316 -6.44 7.88 -6.25
CA GLY A 316 -5.94 8.75 -7.31
C GLY A 316 -7.03 9.18 -8.29
N ASP A 317 -7.93 8.28 -8.65
CA ASP A 317 -9.06 8.55 -9.56
C ASP A 317 -10.14 9.42 -8.91
N GLN A 318 -10.36 9.29 -7.60
CA GLN A 318 -11.39 10.04 -6.87
C GLN A 318 -10.94 11.43 -6.41
N ALA A 319 -9.64 11.64 -6.19
CA ALA A 319 -9.10 12.88 -5.64
C ALA A 319 -9.51 14.15 -6.40
N PRO A 320 -9.46 14.22 -7.75
CA PRO A 320 -9.86 15.43 -8.49
C PRO A 320 -11.32 15.81 -8.27
N LEU A 321 -12.21 14.81 -8.20
CA LEU A 321 -13.64 15.04 -7.94
C LEU A 321 -13.87 15.59 -6.53
N LEU A 322 -13.19 15.02 -5.54
CA LEU A 322 -13.28 15.47 -4.14
C LEU A 322 -12.75 16.90 -3.98
N TYR A 323 -11.66 17.26 -4.63
CA TYR A 323 -11.16 18.65 -4.62
C TYR A 323 -12.15 19.62 -5.27
N ALA A 324 -12.70 19.27 -6.43
CA ALA A 324 -13.69 20.10 -7.11
C ALA A 324 -14.94 20.28 -6.26
N LEU A 325 -15.44 19.21 -5.63
CA LEU A 325 -16.59 19.26 -4.73
C LEU A 325 -16.32 20.11 -3.49
N THR A 326 -15.13 19.97 -2.88
CA THR A 326 -14.73 20.79 -1.72
C THR A 326 -14.72 22.28 -2.05
N VAL A 327 -14.09 22.65 -3.17
CA VAL A 327 -14.06 24.06 -3.63
C VAL A 327 -15.47 24.55 -3.95
N LEU A 328 -16.33 23.74 -4.58
CA LEU A 328 -17.72 24.08 -4.88
C LEU A 328 -18.53 24.30 -3.61
N ILE A 329 -18.42 23.44 -2.62
CA ILE A 329 -19.14 23.58 -1.35
C ILE A 329 -18.71 24.87 -0.64
N VAL A 330 -17.40 25.12 -0.55
CA VAL A 330 -16.86 26.36 0.03
C VAL A 330 -17.39 27.57 -0.73
N PHE A 331 -17.41 27.53 -2.07
CA PHE A 331 -17.96 28.59 -2.89
C PHE A 331 -19.43 28.85 -2.60
N LEU A 332 -20.27 27.82 -2.57
CA LEU A 332 -21.71 27.94 -2.31
C LEU A 332 -22.01 28.46 -0.90
N CYS A 333 -21.27 27.97 0.10
CA CYS A 333 -21.41 28.46 1.48
C CYS A 333 -21.06 29.95 1.58
N LEU A 334 -19.99 30.39 0.91
CA LEU A 334 -19.62 31.80 0.87
C LEU A 334 -20.64 32.65 0.10
N ALA A 335 -21.16 32.13 -1.02
CA ALA A 335 -22.19 32.82 -1.82
C ALA A 335 -23.47 33.04 -1.02
N ALA A 336 -23.89 32.01 -0.26
CA ALA A 336 -25.06 32.08 0.61
C ALA A 336 -24.85 33.02 1.79
N LEU A 337 -23.64 33.00 2.41
CA LEU A 337 -23.34 33.85 3.58
C LEU A 337 -23.25 35.34 3.23
N TYR A 338 -22.65 35.66 2.06
CA TYR A 338 -22.39 37.04 1.65
C TYR A 338 -23.43 37.59 0.67
N GLU A 339 -24.44 36.81 0.30
CA GLU A 339 -25.49 37.20 -0.66
C GLU A 339 -24.91 37.85 -1.95
N SER A 340 -23.76 37.32 -2.38
CA SER A 340 -22.96 37.91 -3.49
C SER A 340 -22.18 36.84 -4.22
N TRP A 341 -22.10 36.93 -5.54
CA TRP A 341 -21.28 36.03 -6.38
C TRP A 341 -19.85 36.53 -6.55
N SER A 342 -19.59 37.83 -6.40
CA SER A 342 -18.26 38.42 -6.58
C SER A 342 -17.31 38.14 -5.41
N VAL A 343 -17.82 38.13 -4.19
CA VAL A 343 -17.02 37.91 -2.96
C VAL A 343 -16.42 36.50 -2.97
N PRO A 344 -17.19 35.41 -3.16
CA PRO A 344 -16.65 34.04 -3.21
C PRO A 344 -15.60 33.83 -4.28
N VAL A 345 -15.80 34.40 -5.48
CA VAL A 345 -14.81 34.30 -6.58
C VAL A 345 -13.48 34.94 -6.13
N SER A 346 -13.51 36.12 -5.50
CA SER A 346 -12.29 36.77 -5.02
C SER A 346 -11.57 35.97 -3.95
N VAL A 347 -12.29 35.28 -3.09
CA VAL A 347 -11.75 34.42 -2.02
C VAL A 347 -11.13 33.15 -2.61
N ILE A 348 -11.80 32.49 -3.52
CA ILE A 348 -11.31 31.22 -4.10
C ILE A 348 -10.05 31.43 -4.94
N MET A 349 -9.87 32.58 -5.58
CA MET A 349 -8.63 32.89 -6.31
C MET A 349 -7.36 32.86 -5.44
N VAL A 350 -7.51 32.83 -4.12
CA VAL A 350 -6.37 32.71 -3.17
C VAL A 350 -5.96 31.25 -2.94
N VAL A 351 -6.87 30.30 -3.16
CA VAL A 351 -6.63 28.86 -2.92
C VAL A 351 -5.37 28.36 -3.65
N PRO A 352 -5.13 28.65 -4.93
CA PRO A 352 -3.90 28.24 -5.62
C PRO A 352 -2.60 28.70 -4.95
N LEU A 353 -2.61 29.82 -4.23
CA LEU A 353 -1.42 30.34 -3.53
C LEU A 353 -1.06 29.45 -2.32
N GLY A 354 -2.07 28.96 -1.61
CA GLY A 354 -1.88 27.98 -0.52
C GLY A 354 -1.42 26.64 -1.02
N ILE A 355 -2.02 26.15 -2.12
CA ILE A 355 -1.61 24.91 -2.78
C ILE A 355 -0.14 24.97 -3.21
N LEU A 356 0.28 26.07 -3.82
CA LEU A 356 1.68 26.28 -4.21
C LEU A 356 2.64 26.13 -3.02
N GLY A 357 2.30 26.72 -1.88
CA GLY A 357 3.13 26.62 -0.68
C GLY A 357 3.19 25.22 -0.09
N ALA A 358 2.07 24.49 -0.08
CA ALA A 358 2.03 23.10 0.35
C ALA A 358 2.91 22.21 -0.53
N VAL A 359 2.79 22.34 -1.87
CA VAL A 359 3.60 21.62 -2.85
C VAL A 359 5.10 21.91 -2.69
N LEU A 360 5.48 23.18 -2.59
CA LEU A 360 6.90 23.57 -2.44
C LEU A 360 7.50 23.04 -1.13
N ALA A 361 6.77 23.08 -0.03
CA ALA A 361 7.25 22.55 1.25
C ALA A 361 7.42 21.02 1.22
N THR A 362 6.50 20.31 0.57
CA THR A 362 6.56 18.86 0.41
C THR A 362 7.74 18.44 -0.46
N LEU A 363 7.98 19.12 -1.59
CA LEU A 363 9.15 18.91 -2.43
C LEU A 363 10.47 19.23 -1.70
N TRP A 364 10.51 20.29 -0.92
CA TRP A 364 11.72 20.67 -0.17
C TRP A 364 12.10 19.65 0.91
N ARG A 365 11.14 18.90 1.41
CA ARG A 365 11.35 17.85 2.43
C ARG A 365 11.43 16.44 1.84
N ASP A 366 11.45 16.28 0.52
CA ASP A 366 11.45 14.99 -0.18
C ASP A 366 10.32 14.05 0.29
N LEU A 367 9.12 14.62 0.55
CA LEU A 367 7.95 13.86 0.93
C LEU A 367 7.08 13.52 -0.30
N THR A 368 6.27 12.47 -0.16
CA THR A 368 5.36 12.01 -1.21
C THR A 368 3.99 12.69 -1.15
N ALA A 369 3.30 12.75 -2.29
CA ALA A 369 1.89 13.15 -2.36
C ALA A 369 0.99 11.97 -1.97
N ASP A 370 0.97 11.67 -0.70
CA ASP A 370 0.15 10.61 -0.10
C ASP A 370 -1.25 11.10 0.32
N VAL A 371 -2.08 10.21 0.87
CA VAL A 371 -3.42 10.54 1.36
C VAL A 371 -3.36 11.60 2.47
N TYR A 372 -2.35 11.57 3.32
CA TYR A 372 -2.18 12.54 4.41
C TYR A 372 -1.81 13.92 3.89
N PHE A 373 -0.95 14.01 2.87
CA PHE A 373 -0.69 15.27 2.16
C PHE A 373 -1.98 15.84 1.56
N GLN A 374 -2.85 14.99 0.98
CA GLN A 374 -4.14 15.44 0.41
C GLN A 374 -5.04 16.03 1.48
N VAL A 375 -5.10 15.44 2.68
CA VAL A 375 -5.84 16.02 3.83
C VAL A 375 -5.23 17.36 4.26
N GLY A 376 -3.90 17.45 4.33
CA GLY A 376 -3.18 18.68 4.59
C GLY A 376 -3.48 19.78 3.56
N LEU A 377 -3.57 19.40 2.30
CA LEU A 377 -3.92 20.32 1.20
C LEU A 377 -5.34 20.86 1.33
N MET A 378 -6.34 19.98 1.61
CA MET A 378 -7.73 20.41 1.84
C MET A 378 -7.83 21.37 3.05
N THR A 379 -7.10 21.07 4.12
CA THR A 379 -7.03 21.95 5.29
C THR A 379 -6.46 23.32 4.91
N THR A 380 -5.42 23.36 4.09
CA THR A 380 -4.80 24.60 3.61
C THR A 380 -5.76 25.41 2.76
N VAL A 381 -6.61 24.79 1.95
CA VAL A 381 -7.67 25.47 1.18
C VAL A 381 -8.61 26.24 2.10
N GLY A 382 -9.11 25.57 3.15
CA GLY A 382 -10.01 26.21 4.13
C GLY A 382 -9.35 27.37 4.89
N LEU A 383 -8.10 27.20 5.30
CA LEU A 383 -7.35 28.22 6.04
C LEU A 383 -6.99 29.43 5.16
N SER A 384 -6.63 29.20 3.89
CA SER A 384 -6.35 30.27 2.92
C SER A 384 -7.60 31.09 2.65
N ALA A 385 -8.75 30.43 2.47
CA ALA A 385 -10.04 31.11 2.32
C ALA A 385 -10.38 31.99 3.52
N LYS A 386 -10.15 31.52 4.77
CA LYS A 386 -10.37 32.30 5.98
C LYS A 386 -9.60 33.63 5.96
N ASN A 387 -8.32 33.60 5.59
CA ASN A 387 -7.50 34.81 5.53
C ASN A 387 -7.99 35.81 4.45
N ALA A 388 -8.41 35.27 3.30
CA ALA A 388 -8.96 36.07 2.21
C ALA A 388 -10.30 36.72 2.59
N ILE A 389 -11.19 35.99 3.27
CA ILE A 389 -12.48 36.49 3.73
C ILE A 389 -12.32 37.73 4.60
N LEU A 390 -11.39 37.70 5.57
CA LEU A 390 -11.13 38.84 6.48
C LEU A 390 -10.76 40.11 5.76
N ILE A 391 -10.05 40.06 4.64
CA ILE A 391 -9.67 41.22 3.84
C ILE A 391 -10.84 41.64 2.95
N VAL A 392 -11.46 40.70 2.22
CA VAL A 392 -12.52 41.00 1.24
C VAL A 392 -13.77 41.57 1.89
N GLU A 393 -14.18 41.03 3.03
CA GLU A 393 -15.33 41.52 3.79
C GLU A 393 -15.12 42.98 4.22
N PHE A 394 -13.95 43.27 4.79
CA PHE A 394 -13.64 44.63 5.24
C PHE A 394 -13.47 45.61 4.08
N ALA A 395 -12.89 45.11 2.95
CA ALA A 395 -12.80 45.92 1.72
C ALA A 395 -14.19 46.27 1.15
N LYS A 396 -15.12 45.28 1.17
CA LYS A 396 -16.52 45.48 0.77
C LYS A 396 -17.20 46.51 1.65
N GLU A 397 -17.02 46.44 2.98
CA GLU A 397 -17.60 47.40 3.90
C GLU A 397 -17.08 48.83 3.70
N LEU A 398 -15.77 49.01 3.51
CA LEU A 398 -15.17 50.31 3.22
C LEU A 398 -15.65 50.86 1.87
N TYR A 399 -15.85 50.04 0.86
CA TYR A 399 -16.32 50.43 -0.46
C TYR A 399 -17.81 50.83 -0.42
N GLU A 400 -18.70 49.95 0.08
CA GLU A 400 -20.15 50.09 0.00
C GLU A 400 -20.69 51.08 1.05
N LYS A 401 -20.19 51.05 2.30
CA LYS A 401 -20.74 51.86 3.39
C LYS A 401 -20.00 53.17 3.61
N GLN A 402 -18.69 53.23 3.34
CA GLN A 402 -17.88 54.41 3.60
C GLN A 402 -17.49 55.17 2.34
N GLY A 403 -17.85 54.70 1.14
CA GLY A 403 -17.64 55.38 -0.12
C GLY A 403 -16.18 55.49 -0.58
N TYR A 404 -15.29 54.64 -0.05
CA TYR A 404 -13.89 54.65 -0.50
C TYR A 404 -13.78 54.16 -1.96
N PRO A 405 -12.84 54.74 -2.75
CA PRO A 405 -12.52 54.16 -4.05
C PRO A 405 -12.06 52.72 -3.89
N ILE A 406 -12.50 51.79 -4.78
CA ILE A 406 -12.30 50.37 -4.65
C ILE A 406 -10.84 49.93 -4.39
N GLY A 407 -9.86 50.54 -5.06
CA GLY A 407 -8.45 50.28 -4.85
C GLY A 407 -7.96 50.75 -3.47
N LYS A 408 -8.44 51.90 -2.99
CA LYS A 408 -8.14 52.43 -1.64
C LYS A 408 -8.78 51.56 -0.55
N ALA A 409 -10.05 51.15 -0.73
CA ALA A 409 -10.76 50.26 0.16
C ALA A 409 -10.03 48.94 0.34
N ALA A 410 -9.57 48.32 -0.75
CA ALA A 410 -8.82 47.05 -0.73
C ALA A 410 -7.47 47.16 0.02
N VAL A 411 -6.69 48.20 -0.23
CA VAL A 411 -5.40 48.40 0.45
C VAL A 411 -5.57 48.71 1.91
N GLU A 412 -6.55 49.57 2.28
CA GLU A 412 -6.81 49.94 3.67
C GLU A 412 -7.33 48.72 4.47
N ALA A 413 -8.21 47.92 3.89
CA ALA A 413 -8.66 46.66 4.47
C ALA A 413 -7.49 45.71 4.77
N ALA A 414 -6.57 45.55 3.84
CA ALA A 414 -5.39 44.68 4.03
C ALA A 414 -4.50 45.22 5.19
N LYS A 415 -4.29 46.52 5.30
CA LYS A 415 -3.51 47.10 6.39
C LYS A 415 -4.16 46.88 7.76
N LEU A 416 -5.47 47.13 7.87
CA LEU A 416 -6.22 47.00 9.10
C LEU A 416 -6.34 45.55 9.57
N ARG A 417 -6.40 44.61 8.62
CA ARG A 417 -6.53 43.18 8.90
C ARG A 417 -5.20 42.44 8.96
N LEU A 418 -4.07 43.06 8.65
CA LEU A 418 -2.76 42.43 8.68
C LEU A 418 -2.43 41.79 10.03
N ARG A 419 -2.65 42.52 11.13
CA ARG A 419 -2.35 42.04 12.49
C ARG A 419 -3.19 40.81 12.88
N PRO A 420 -4.54 40.78 12.74
CA PRO A 420 -5.36 39.60 12.99
C PRO A 420 -4.97 38.41 12.13
N ILE A 421 -4.66 38.61 10.85
CA ILE A 421 -4.25 37.53 9.92
C ILE A 421 -2.92 36.92 10.38
N LEU A 422 -1.91 37.73 10.67
CA LEU A 422 -0.62 37.27 11.16
C LEU A 422 -0.76 36.53 12.50
N MET A 423 -1.56 37.03 13.44
CA MET A 423 -1.78 36.34 14.71
C MET A 423 -2.38 34.96 14.55
N THR A 424 -3.44 34.83 13.73
CA THR A 424 -4.11 33.55 13.52
C THR A 424 -3.24 32.57 12.72
N SER A 425 -2.52 33.04 11.71
CA SER A 425 -1.63 32.21 10.89
C SER A 425 -0.42 31.70 11.67
N LEU A 426 0.21 32.56 12.48
CA LEU A 426 1.33 32.19 13.36
C LEU A 426 0.86 31.19 14.43
N ALA A 427 -0.26 31.49 15.11
CA ALA A 427 -0.81 30.59 16.14
C ALA A 427 -1.08 29.18 15.56
N PHE A 428 -1.67 29.11 14.37
CA PHE A 428 -1.93 27.83 13.71
C PHE A 428 -0.64 27.12 13.25
N THR A 429 0.29 27.85 12.63
CA THR A 429 1.58 27.32 12.18
C THR A 429 2.39 26.74 13.34
N PHE A 430 2.51 27.49 14.46
CA PHE A 430 3.19 26.98 15.65
C PHE A 430 2.43 25.86 16.34
N GLY A 431 1.10 25.83 16.27
CA GLY A 431 0.28 24.72 16.78
C GLY A 431 0.49 23.40 16.03
N VAL A 432 0.75 23.47 14.70
CA VAL A 432 0.98 22.29 13.86
C VAL A 432 2.47 21.92 13.77
N LEU A 433 3.39 22.83 14.08
CA LEU A 433 4.84 22.61 14.00
C LEU A 433 5.33 21.36 14.75
N PRO A 434 4.84 21.02 15.97
CA PRO A 434 5.24 19.79 16.65
C PRO A 434 4.97 18.52 15.84
N MET A 435 3.89 18.49 15.04
CA MET A 435 3.59 17.36 14.14
C MET A 435 4.61 17.28 12.99
N ALA A 436 5.13 18.43 12.52
CA ALA A 436 6.12 18.45 11.44
C ALA A 436 7.49 17.90 11.86
N ILE A 437 7.77 17.84 13.16
CA ILE A 437 9.03 17.34 13.74
C ILE A 437 8.82 16.13 14.65
N ALA A 438 7.65 15.52 14.62
CA ALA A 438 7.32 14.34 15.41
C ALA A 438 8.28 13.17 15.13
N SER A 439 8.45 12.30 16.10
CA SER A 439 9.22 11.06 15.98
C SER A 439 8.44 9.91 16.58
N GLY A 440 8.67 8.70 16.10
CA GLY A 440 7.98 7.49 16.57
C GLY A 440 6.96 6.95 15.57
N ALA A 441 6.10 6.02 16.01
CA ALA A 441 5.04 5.47 15.19
C ALA A 441 4.10 6.58 14.69
N GLY A 442 3.72 6.53 13.42
CA GLY A 442 2.87 7.54 12.79
C GLY A 442 3.57 8.87 12.49
N ALA A 443 4.89 8.97 12.66
CA ALA A 443 5.63 10.20 12.36
C ALA A 443 5.55 10.58 10.87
N GLY A 444 5.56 9.61 9.96
CA GLY A 444 5.46 9.83 8.52
C GLY A 444 4.15 10.53 8.15
N SER A 445 3.02 10.03 8.61
CA SER A 445 1.70 10.61 8.38
C SER A 445 1.58 12.03 8.98
N GLN A 446 2.12 12.24 10.19
CA GLN A 446 2.15 13.57 10.82
C GLN A 446 3.02 14.54 10.02
N HIS A 447 4.17 14.11 9.53
CA HIS A 447 5.05 14.92 8.67
C HIS A 447 4.35 15.34 7.38
N SER A 448 3.67 14.42 6.70
CA SER A 448 2.96 14.71 5.46
C SER A 448 1.86 15.77 5.65
N ILE A 449 0.98 15.59 6.64
CA ILE A 449 -0.08 16.55 6.95
C ILE A 449 0.53 17.89 7.32
N ALA A 450 1.43 17.89 8.31
CA ALA A 450 1.94 19.12 8.91
C ALA A 450 2.78 19.92 7.92
N THR A 451 3.58 19.28 7.07
CA THR A 451 4.40 19.96 6.06
C THR A 451 3.53 20.68 5.04
N GLY A 452 2.50 19.98 4.53
CA GLY A 452 1.55 20.58 3.59
C GLY A 452 0.82 21.77 4.19
N VAL A 453 0.35 21.65 5.43
CA VAL A 453 -0.36 22.71 6.14
C VAL A 453 0.54 23.89 6.47
N VAL A 454 1.73 23.68 7.04
CA VAL A 454 2.67 24.74 7.41
C VAL A 454 3.16 25.50 6.18
N GLY A 455 3.58 24.75 5.13
CA GLY A 455 4.02 25.35 3.87
C GLY A 455 2.92 26.16 3.19
N GLY A 456 1.73 25.59 3.12
CA GLY A 456 0.56 26.25 2.57
C GLY A 456 0.14 27.50 3.34
N MET A 457 0.13 27.43 4.69
CA MET A 457 -0.21 28.56 5.55
C MET A 457 0.78 29.72 5.44
N ILE A 458 2.08 29.45 5.48
CA ILE A 458 3.10 30.48 5.36
C ILE A 458 2.95 31.21 4.01
N THR A 459 2.91 30.43 2.93
CA THR A 459 2.83 30.99 1.57
C THR A 459 1.50 31.70 1.34
N ALA A 460 0.37 31.10 1.73
CA ALA A 460 -0.93 31.75 1.64
C ALA A 460 -0.97 33.06 2.43
N THR A 461 -0.43 33.10 3.66
CA THR A 461 -0.45 34.31 4.48
C THR A 461 0.39 35.42 3.88
N VAL A 462 1.61 35.11 3.44
CA VAL A 462 2.51 36.12 2.83
C VAL A 462 1.92 36.62 1.51
N LEU A 463 1.46 35.76 0.65
CA LEU A 463 0.94 36.14 -0.66
C LEU A 463 -0.46 36.72 -0.59
N ALA A 464 -1.33 36.30 0.35
CA ALA A 464 -2.68 36.84 0.48
C ALA A 464 -2.69 38.34 0.75
N VAL A 465 -1.76 38.87 1.56
CA VAL A 465 -1.68 40.29 1.85
C VAL A 465 -1.54 41.14 0.59
N PHE A 466 -0.85 40.62 -0.43
CA PHE A 466 -0.64 41.31 -1.71
C PHE A 466 -1.70 40.95 -2.75
N PHE A 467 -2.05 39.71 -2.89
CA PHE A 467 -2.90 39.23 -3.98
C PHE A 467 -4.40 39.33 -3.68
N VAL A 468 -4.85 39.23 -2.42
CA VAL A 468 -6.28 39.34 -2.10
C VAL A 468 -6.84 40.74 -2.45
N PRO A 469 -6.18 41.85 -2.08
CA PRO A 469 -6.62 43.17 -2.52
C PRO A 469 -6.71 43.32 -4.03
N LEU A 470 -5.74 42.75 -4.76
CA LEU A 470 -5.71 42.75 -6.21
C LEU A 470 -6.90 41.97 -6.81
N PHE A 471 -7.10 40.72 -6.31
CA PHE A 471 -8.19 39.88 -6.80
C PHE A 471 -9.56 40.50 -6.53
N TYR A 472 -9.75 41.10 -5.35
CA TYR A 472 -10.99 41.83 -5.04
C TYR A 472 -11.26 42.95 -6.05
N VAL A 473 -10.26 43.82 -6.31
CA VAL A 473 -10.40 44.94 -7.27
C VAL A 473 -10.70 44.43 -8.68
N VAL A 474 -10.00 43.36 -9.15
CA VAL A 474 -10.21 42.80 -10.49
C VAL A 474 -11.61 42.21 -10.62
N VAL A 475 -12.01 41.39 -9.66
CA VAL A 475 -13.30 40.66 -9.71
C VAL A 475 -14.46 41.68 -9.65
N VAL A 476 -14.45 42.64 -8.69
CA VAL A 476 -15.53 43.62 -8.59
C VAL A 476 -15.65 44.44 -9.86
N LYS A 477 -14.54 44.94 -10.45
CA LYS A 477 -14.57 45.67 -11.72
C LYS A 477 -15.13 44.83 -12.89
N LEU A 478 -14.80 43.55 -12.94
CA LEU A 478 -15.35 42.64 -13.96
C LEU A 478 -16.87 42.49 -13.81
N PHE A 479 -17.34 42.27 -12.59
CA PHE A 479 -18.79 42.12 -12.33
C PHE A 479 -19.56 43.44 -12.57
N GLU A 480 -19.04 44.61 -12.17
CA GLU A 480 -19.64 45.90 -12.51
C GLU A 480 -19.66 46.15 -14.03
N GLY A 481 -18.62 45.76 -14.76
CA GLY A 481 -18.57 45.87 -16.20
C GLY A 481 -19.62 44.99 -16.89
N PHE A 482 -19.89 43.80 -16.38
CA PHE A 482 -20.95 42.93 -16.87
C PHE A 482 -22.36 43.43 -16.58
N MET A 483 -22.59 44.03 -15.38
CA MET A 483 -23.89 44.60 -15.02
C MET A 483 -24.22 45.87 -15.81
N LYS A 484 -23.22 46.74 -16.15
CA LYS A 484 -23.39 47.93 -16.97
C LYS A 484 -23.61 47.63 -18.46
N ARG A 485 -23.45 46.41 -18.92
CA ARG A 485 -23.63 46.00 -20.33
C ARG A 485 -25.03 45.50 -20.67
N LYS A 486 -26.05 45.58 -19.79
CA LYS A 486 -27.45 45.39 -20.16
C LYS A 486 -27.96 46.73 -20.78
N PRO A 487 -28.26 46.82 -22.07
CA PRO A 487 -28.91 47.98 -22.62
C PRO A 487 -30.32 48.09 -22.03
N ASN A 488 -30.67 49.29 -21.52
CA ASN A 488 -32.04 49.66 -21.21
C ASN A 488 -32.90 49.54 -22.50
N ALA A 489 -33.63 48.47 -22.63
CA ALA A 489 -34.69 48.29 -23.61
C ALA A 489 -36.03 48.73 -22.99
N SER A 490 -36.15 50.03 -22.63
CA SER A 490 -37.45 50.60 -22.27
C SER A 490 -37.41 52.12 -22.30
N GLU A 491 -37.15 52.69 -23.47
CA GLU A 491 -37.51 54.07 -23.82
C GLU A 491 -37.67 54.18 -25.33
N VAL A 492 -38.71 53.60 -25.88
CA VAL A 492 -39.38 54.04 -27.14
C VAL A 492 -40.81 53.52 -27.05
N GLU A 493 -41.71 54.37 -26.65
CA GLU A 493 -43.09 54.48 -27.16
C GLU A 493 -43.89 55.34 -26.21
N THR A 494 -43.87 56.60 -26.49
CA THR A 494 -45.06 57.50 -26.29
C THR A 494 -44.77 58.79 -27.06
N HIS A 495 -45.21 58.85 -28.31
CA HIS A 495 -45.75 60.07 -28.89
C HIS A 495 -46.45 59.75 -30.24
N GLU A 496 -47.68 60.27 -30.30
CA GLU A 496 -48.60 60.42 -31.45
C GLU A 496 -49.75 59.40 -31.44
N VAL A 497 -50.96 59.73 -31.24
CA VAL A 497 -51.96 60.83 -31.47
C VAL A 497 -53.14 60.56 -30.60
#